data_11d6be1bddff786caffda48f23f257d4
#
_entry.id   11d6be1bddff786caffda48f23f257d4
#
_cell.length_a   1.000
_cell.length_b   1.000
_cell.length_c   1.000
_cell.angle_alpha   90.00
_cell.angle_beta   90.00
_cell.angle_gamma   90.00
#
_symmetry.space_group_name_H-M   'P 1'
#
loop_
_entity.id
_entity.type
_entity.pdbx_description
1 polymer ?
#
loop_
_entity_poly.entity_id
_entity_poly.type
_entity_poly.pdbx_seq_one_letter_code
_entity_poly.pdbx_strand_id
1 'polypeptide(L)'
;GEEQALGWAEEFLKFFDLPTKNGNSSVFAGTLVEIMKGNGRGTVGHIAFGVNDVDKAVEYFKERGANPIEETRKVVDGKTTFVYLDKEIAGFAIHLNLVK
;
A
#
# COMPACT_ATOMS: atom_id res chain seq x y z
N GLY A 1 9.25 -8.52 -12.04
CA GLY A 1 10.52 -8.93 -11.46
C GLY A 1 11.35 -7.75 -10.95
N GLU A 2 12.47 -8.03 -10.34
CA GLU A 2 13.33 -7.02 -9.75
C GLU A 2 13.85 -5.99 -10.75
N GLU A 3 14.32 -6.43 -11.91
CA GLU A 3 14.84 -5.51 -12.94
C GLU A 3 13.80 -4.51 -13.41
N GLN A 4 12.58 -4.97 -13.61
CA GLN A 4 11.47 -4.12 -14.03
C GLN A 4 11.10 -3.13 -12.93
N ALA A 5 11.04 -3.58 -11.68
CA ALA A 5 10.72 -2.72 -10.55
C ALA A 5 11.79 -1.63 -10.37
N LEU A 6 13.06 -2.00 -10.50
CA LEU A 6 14.16 -1.04 -10.43
C LEU A 6 14.11 -0.04 -11.58
N GLY A 7 13.78 -0.50 -12.80
CA GLY A 7 13.63 0.39 -13.96
C GLY A 7 12.52 1.42 -13.75
N TRP A 8 11.38 1.00 -13.23
CA TRP A 8 10.29 1.92 -12.93
C TRP A 8 10.65 2.90 -11.81
N ALA A 9 11.37 2.42 -10.77
CA ALA A 9 11.83 3.30 -9.69
C ALA A 9 12.78 4.38 -10.22
N GLU A 10 13.63 4.04 -11.18
CA GLU A 10 14.53 5.02 -11.82
C GLU A 10 13.74 6.09 -12.58
N GLU A 11 12.61 5.76 -13.18
CA GLU A 11 11.75 6.74 -13.81
C GLU A 11 11.14 7.70 -12.79
N PHE A 12 10.73 7.21 -11.62
CA PHE A 12 10.25 8.07 -10.53
C PHE A 12 11.35 8.99 -10.03
N LEU A 13 12.60 8.52 -9.94
CA LEU A 13 13.73 9.36 -9.59
C LEU A 13 13.94 10.45 -10.64
N LYS A 14 13.91 10.09 -11.91
CA LYS A 14 14.17 11.00 -13.03
C LYS A 14 13.12 12.10 -13.14
N PHE A 15 11.84 11.74 -13.01
CA PHE A 15 10.75 12.69 -13.26
C PHE A 15 10.27 13.40 -12.00
N PHE A 16 10.38 12.79 -10.83
CA PHE A 16 9.81 13.33 -9.59
C PHE A 16 10.83 13.51 -8.47
N ASP A 17 12.09 13.20 -8.72
CA ASP A 17 13.17 13.30 -7.74
C ASP A 17 12.90 12.46 -6.48
N LEU A 18 12.35 11.26 -6.68
CA LEU A 18 12.10 10.30 -5.60
C LEU A 18 13.24 9.30 -5.54
N PRO A 19 14.07 9.32 -4.48
CA PRO A 19 15.24 8.43 -4.40
C PRO A 19 14.82 6.95 -4.31
N THR A 20 15.57 6.11 -5.03
CA THR A 20 15.33 4.67 -5.09
C THR A 20 15.91 3.97 -3.87
N LYS A 21 15.11 3.07 -3.26
CA LYS A 21 15.60 2.18 -2.22
C LYS A 21 15.17 0.75 -2.55
N ASN A 22 16.13 -0.12 -2.83
CA ASN A 22 15.86 -1.52 -3.13
C ASN A 22 15.63 -2.29 -1.84
N GLY A 23 14.39 -2.70 -1.60
CA GLY A 23 14.02 -3.53 -0.47
C GLY A 23 14.02 -5.02 -0.82
N ASN A 24 13.51 -5.83 0.10
CA ASN A 24 13.49 -7.28 -0.07
C ASN A 24 12.45 -7.74 -1.11
N SER A 25 11.20 -7.35 -0.94
CA SER A 25 10.09 -7.75 -1.83
C SER A 25 9.61 -6.63 -2.75
N SER A 26 10.15 -5.42 -2.60
CA SER A 26 9.72 -4.25 -3.36
C SER A 26 10.85 -3.24 -3.49
N VAL A 27 10.68 -2.32 -4.43
CA VAL A 27 11.57 -1.17 -4.62
C VAL A 27 10.79 0.10 -4.28
N PHE A 28 11.34 0.92 -3.40
CA PHE A 28 10.72 2.17 -3.00
C PHE A 28 11.23 3.33 -3.84
N ALA A 29 10.33 4.22 -4.22
CA ALA A 29 10.66 5.51 -4.81
C ALA A 29 10.25 6.57 -3.78
N GLY A 30 11.22 7.09 -3.04
CA GLY A 30 10.99 7.94 -1.88
C GLY A 30 10.16 7.21 -0.82
N THR A 31 9.27 7.95 -0.18
CA THR A 31 8.31 7.40 0.80
C THR A 31 6.90 7.28 0.25
N LEU A 32 6.68 7.65 -1.02
CA LEU A 32 5.36 7.73 -1.62
C LEU A 32 4.99 6.51 -2.45
N VAL A 33 5.95 5.89 -3.12
CA VAL A 33 5.69 4.84 -4.09
C VAL A 33 6.46 3.58 -3.72
N GLU A 34 5.76 2.46 -3.70
CA GLU A 34 6.34 1.14 -3.54
C GLU A 34 6.03 0.31 -4.78
N ILE A 35 7.05 -0.20 -5.42
CA ILE A 35 6.91 -1.01 -6.64
C ILE A 35 7.23 -2.46 -6.27
N MET A 36 6.25 -3.34 -6.38
CA MET A 36 6.41 -4.75 -6.02
C MET A 36 7.26 -5.47 -7.05
N LYS A 37 8.13 -6.36 -6.58
CA LYS A 37 8.94 -7.23 -7.45
C LYS A 37 8.14 -8.41 -7.98
N GLY A 38 7.01 -8.70 -7.36
CA GLY A 38 6.08 -9.75 -7.78
C GLY A 38 4.65 -9.26 -7.77
N ASN A 39 3.72 -10.14 -8.10
CA ASN A 39 2.30 -9.81 -8.10
C ASN A 39 1.76 -9.68 -6.67
N GLY A 40 0.94 -8.67 -6.44
CA GLY A 40 0.23 -8.45 -5.20
C GLY A 40 -1.26 -8.35 -5.43
N ARG A 41 -1.99 -7.75 -4.48
CA ARG A 41 -3.42 -7.50 -4.63
C ARG A 41 -3.66 -6.35 -5.59
N GLY A 42 -4.83 -6.39 -6.24
CA GLY A 42 -5.24 -5.39 -7.23
C GLY A 42 -4.84 -5.76 -8.64
N THR A 43 -5.72 -5.47 -9.59
CA THR A 43 -5.50 -5.79 -11.01
C THR A 43 -4.32 -5.01 -11.58
N VAL A 44 -4.18 -3.75 -11.19
CA VAL A 44 -3.07 -2.88 -11.62
C VAL A 44 -2.13 -2.50 -10.50
N GLY A 45 -2.39 -2.94 -9.28
CA GLY A 45 -1.56 -2.64 -8.12
C GLY A 45 -2.39 -2.26 -6.90
N HIS A 46 -1.80 -1.55 -5.96
CA HIS A 46 -2.50 -1.11 -4.76
C HIS A 46 -2.09 0.31 -4.38
N ILE A 47 -2.97 0.96 -3.61
CA ILE A 47 -2.75 2.30 -3.09
C ILE A 47 -2.85 2.24 -1.56
N ALA A 48 -1.87 2.81 -0.89
CA ALA A 48 -1.82 2.88 0.56
C ALA A 48 -2.28 4.26 1.04
N PHE A 49 -3.16 4.27 2.05
CA PHE A 49 -3.53 5.49 2.75
C PHE A 49 -3.02 5.42 4.18
N GLY A 50 -2.22 6.40 4.56
CA GLY A 50 -1.75 6.53 5.92
C GLY A 50 -2.82 7.16 6.81
N VAL A 51 -3.13 6.52 7.94
CA VAL A 51 -4.13 7.00 8.89
C VAL A 51 -3.56 6.92 10.30
N ASN A 52 -4.06 7.74 11.20
CA ASN A 52 -3.58 7.76 12.58
C ASN A 52 -4.32 6.77 13.51
N ASP A 53 -5.39 6.16 13.02
CA ASP A 53 -6.15 5.13 13.73
C ASP A 53 -6.84 4.25 12.71
N VAL A 54 -6.28 3.06 12.46
CA VAL A 54 -6.78 2.16 11.42
C VAL A 54 -8.19 1.66 11.76
N ASP A 55 -8.45 1.33 13.02
CA ASP A 55 -9.77 0.79 13.40
C ASP A 55 -10.89 1.83 13.20
N LYS A 56 -10.62 3.10 13.52
CA LYS A 56 -11.58 4.18 13.24
C LYS A 56 -11.77 4.38 11.74
N ALA A 57 -10.70 4.33 10.98
CA ALA A 57 -10.79 4.45 9.52
C ALA A 57 -11.61 3.30 8.94
N VAL A 58 -11.43 2.07 9.43
CA VAL A 58 -12.22 0.92 9.00
C VAL A 58 -13.72 1.17 9.23
N GLU A 59 -14.11 1.68 10.39
CA GLU A 59 -15.52 1.98 10.65
C GLU A 59 -16.07 3.03 9.69
N TYR A 60 -15.27 4.05 9.40
CA TYR A 60 -15.61 5.08 8.40
C TYR A 60 -15.90 4.45 7.02
N PHE A 61 -15.04 3.54 6.58
CA PHE A 61 -15.19 2.90 5.27
C PHE A 61 -16.33 1.89 5.24
N LYS A 62 -16.59 1.15 6.34
CA LYS A 62 -17.73 0.23 6.44
C LYS A 62 -19.05 0.96 6.20
N GLU A 63 -19.21 2.14 6.75
CA GLU A 63 -20.42 2.94 6.56
C GLU A 63 -20.62 3.34 5.09
N ARG A 64 -19.56 3.29 4.30
CA ARG A 64 -19.56 3.65 2.88
C ARG A 64 -19.49 2.45 1.95
N GLY A 65 -19.61 1.25 2.50
CA GLY A 65 -19.70 0.02 1.72
C GLY A 65 -18.38 -0.67 1.42
N ALA A 66 -17.27 -0.24 2.03
CA ALA A 66 -15.99 -0.91 1.91
C ALA A 66 -15.65 -1.59 3.24
N ASN A 67 -15.40 -2.90 3.20
CA ASN A 67 -15.16 -3.70 4.40
C ASN A 67 -13.72 -4.16 4.47
N PRO A 68 -13.16 -4.36 5.68
CA PRO A 68 -11.80 -4.86 5.80
C PRO A 68 -11.74 -6.34 5.41
N ILE A 69 -10.64 -6.72 4.77
CA ILE A 69 -10.32 -8.13 4.55
C ILE A 69 -9.55 -8.59 5.79
N GLU A 70 -10.25 -9.21 6.74
CA GLU A 70 -9.72 -9.48 8.07
C GLU A 70 -8.43 -10.31 8.07
N GLU A 71 -8.29 -11.24 7.16
CA GLU A 71 -7.10 -12.08 7.04
C GLU A 71 -5.84 -11.28 6.68
N THR A 72 -5.98 -10.04 6.21
CA THR A 72 -4.85 -9.17 5.90
C THR A 72 -4.48 -8.24 7.05
N ARG A 73 -5.31 -8.20 8.12
CA ARG A 73 -5.12 -7.31 9.26
C ARG A 73 -3.85 -7.66 10.01
N LYS A 74 -3.01 -6.67 10.26
CA LYS A 74 -1.80 -6.81 11.08
C LYS A 74 -1.99 -5.99 12.34
N VAL A 75 -1.68 -6.61 13.49
CA VAL A 75 -1.80 -5.99 14.80
C VAL A 75 -0.45 -6.03 15.49
N VAL A 76 -0.02 -4.88 16.02
CA VAL A 76 1.22 -4.75 16.79
C VAL A 76 0.89 -4.02 18.09
N ASP A 77 1.25 -4.63 19.22
CA ASP A 77 1.00 -4.07 20.56
C ASP A 77 -0.47 -3.66 20.78
N GLY A 78 -1.39 -4.50 20.30
CA GLY A 78 -2.83 -4.28 20.45
C GLY A 78 -3.43 -3.27 19.49
N LYS A 79 -2.65 -2.71 18.59
CA LYS A 79 -3.13 -1.74 17.59
C LYS A 79 -3.06 -2.31 16.19
N THR A 80 -4.13 -2.12 15.41
CA THR A 80 -4.11 -2.46 13.99
C THR A 80 -3.18 -1.50 13.26
N THR A 81 -2.21 -2.07 12.53
CA THR A 81 -1.23 -1.27 11.79
C THR A 81 -1.43 -1.32 10.28
N PHE A 82 -2.22 -2.28 9.81
CA PHE A 82 -2.39 -2.53 8.38
C PHE A 82 -3.66 -3.34 8.15
N VAL A 83 -4.40 -3.02 7.10
CA VAL A 83 -5.50 -3.87 6.61
C VAL A 83 -5.86 -3.47 5.17
N TYR A 84 -6.17 -4.47 4.34
CA TYR A 84 -6.76 -4.22 3.02
C TYR A 84 -8.27 -4.06 3.13
N LEU A 85 -8.81 -3.22 2.26
CA LEU A 85 -10.26 -3.10 2.05
C LEU A 85 -10.68 -4.01 0.89
N ASP A 86 -11.95 -4.43 0.89
CA ASP A 86 -12.49 -5.38 -0.10
C ASP A 86 -12.90 -4.71 -1.42
N LYS A 87 -12.73 -3.41 -1.55
CA LYS A 87 -13.08 -2.66 -2.77
C LYS A 87 -11.83 -2.23 -3.51
N GLU A 88 -11.86 -2.43 -4.84
CA GLU A 88 -10.85 -1.87 -5.73
C GLU A 88 -11.41 -0.63 -6.41
N ILE A 89 -10.56 0.34 -6.65
CA ILE A 89 -10.91 1.56 -7.37
C ILE A 89 -10.04 1.61 -8.61
N ALA A 90 -10.69 1.59 -9.79
CA ALA A 90 -9.99 1.58 -11.08
C ALA A 90 -8.97 0.45 -11.21
N GLY A 91 -9.23 -0.70 -10.56
CA GLY A 91 -8.34 -1.86 -10.55
C GLY A 91 -7.25 -1.81 -9.49
N PHE A 92 -7.21 -0.77 -8.66
CA PHE A 92 -6.26 -0.68 -7.55
C PHE A 92 -6.90 -1.20 -6.26
N ALA A 93 -6.21 -2.13 -5.61
CA ALA A 93 -6.57 -2.53 -4.25
C ALA A 93 -6.20 -1.40 -3.29
N ILE A 94 -6.95 -1.25 -2.21
CA ILE A 94 -6.75 -0.17 -1.25
C ILE A 94 -6.38 -0.77 0.10
N HIS A 95 -5.33 -0.27 0.72
CA HIS A 95 -5.03 -0.65 2.09
C HIS A 95 -4.74 0.55 2.97
N LEU A 96 -4.96 0.35 4.27
CA LEU A 96 -4.78 1.37 5.29
C LEU A 96 -3.55 1.02 6.11
N ASN A 97 -2.70 2.02 6.37
CA ASN A 97 -1.50 1.87 7.19
C ASN A 97 -1.54 2.86 8.33
N LEU A 98 -1.14 2.38 9.51
CA LEU A 98 -0.98 3.27 10.65
C LEU A 98 0.26 4.15 10.43
N VAL A 99 0.08 5.45 10.53
CA VAL A 99 1.20 6.41 10.53
C VAL A 99 1.38 6.97 11.93
N LYS A 100 2.63 7.25 12.26
CA LYS A 100 2.97 7.77 13.58
C LYS A 100 2.84 9.28 13.65
#